data_d7007d2f57762d2d60aafbda6d483ab8
#
_entry.id   d7007d2f57762d2d60aafbda6d483ab8
#
_cell.length_a   1.000
_cell.length_b   1.000
_cell.length_c   1.000
_cell.angle_alpha   90.00
_cell.angle_beta   90.00
_cell.angle_gamma   90.00
#
_symmetry.space_group_name_H-M   'P 1'
#
loop_
_entity.id
_entity.type
_entity.pdbx_description
1 polymer ?
#
loop_
_entity_poly.entity_id
_entity_poly.type
_entity_poly.pdbx_seq_one_letter_code
_entity_poly.pdbx_strand_id
1 'polypeptide(L)'
;MIDFEIVKVFKRSVTIEVCCDTPYENKKIYDVFINGEKKISTNKNVISIFNLLPDSDYNIYITCENKNSDKKNFHTEYEYVLLNIKDFGAAGDGVKTDSVCIQAAINACPKNGTVYIPRGKYLCTPVFLKSNIDIWIDKDAVLIGEKDRKKYPILPGMTQSSDENDEYNIGSWEGNPLDCFAALITGISVENVLIFGEGILDGNAGMLDWWKDAKKKNIAWRPNTVFLHNCKNIAMQGLCIMNSPSWTVHPYYSDNLLFLNNTIMNPDNSPNTDGLDPESCENVLILGADISVGDDCVAIKSGKYYMALRHYKPAKNIVIRNSIFRKGHGSVTIGSEVAAGVYDVSVEKCIFEGTDRGLRIKTRRGRGEKAVLDSICFENILMKDVCMPFTANMFYFCDPDGHSDYVQNQDKMEVNEKTPKIGKIAARDIRCENVKNIFACLYGLPEMPIEEIVLENITLNFDKDENIRPVVPIMMDNFPTMCKRGIFAKNIKKLILKNIEITGSKDSNPFMENIEDCECTGVSFN
;
A
#
# COMPACT_ATOMS: atom_id res chain seq x y z
N MET A 1 -27.33 14.43 -11.31
CA MET A 1 -27.15 15.05 -9.97
C MET A 1 -25.75 14.67 -9.55
N ILE A 2 -25.02 15.55 -8.90
CA ILE A 2 -23.73 15.18 -8.29
C ILE A 2 -24.09 14.64 -6.91
N ASP A 3 -23.50 13.51 -6.52
CA ASP A 3 -23.64 12.99 -5.18
C ASP A 3 -22.26 12.67 -4.57
N PHE A 4 -22.16 12.63 -3.26
CA PHE A 4 -20.95 12.31 -2.53
C PHE A 4 -21.30 11.68 -1.19
N GLU A 5 -20.40 10.94 -0.62
CA GLU A 5 -20.54 10.37 0.71
C GLU A 5 -19.56 11.03 1.70
N ILE A 6 -19.99 11.18 2.95
CA ILE A 6 -19.10 11.54 4.05
C ILE A 6 -18.46 10.23 4.54
N VAL A 7 -17.18 10.07 4.23
CA VAL A 7 -16.42 8.84 4.56
C VAL A 7 -16.10 8.82 6.06
N LYS A 8 -15.54 9.92 6.57
CA LYS A 8 -15.17 10.03 7.98
C LYS A 8 -15.12 11.49 8.41
N VAL A 9 -15.64 11.73 9.61
CA VAL A 9 -15.53 13.00 10.34
C VAL A 9 -14.60 12.78 11.52
N PHE A 10 -13.72 13.76 11.76
CA PHE A 10 -12.81 13.82 12.89
C PHE A 10 -13.00 15.15 13.64
N LYS A 11 -12.19 15.41 14.67
CA LYS A 11 -12.26 16.65 15.47
C LYS A 11 -12.07 17.91 14.61
N ARG A 12 -11.15 17.89 13.65
CA ARG A 12 -10.74 19.09 12.87
C ARG A 12 -10.75 18.88 11.37
N SER A 13 -11.32 17.79 10.89
CA SER A 13 -11.35 17.49 9.47
C SER A 13 -12.51 16.58 9.09
N VAL A 14 -12.81 16.57 7.79
CA VAL A 14 -13.76 15.64 7.16
C VAL A 14 -13.19 15.13 5.85
N THR A 15 -13.40 13.86 5.55
CA THR A 15 -13.14 13.29 4.22
C THR A 15 -14.46 12.91 3.56
N ILE A 16 -14.61 13.32 2.30
CA ILE A 16 -15.75 12.96 1.45
C ILE A 16 -15.27 12.21 0.20
N GLU A 17 -16.14 11.40 -0.36
CA GLU A 17 -15.93 10.68 -1.63
C GLU A 17 -17.05 11.01 -2.60
N VAL A 18 -16.72 11.47 -3.80
CA VAL A 18 -17.68 11.78 -4.87
C VAL A 18 -18.16 10.46 -5.50
N CYS A 19 -19.48 10.28 -5.60
CA CYS A 19 -20.08 9.11 -6.22
C CYS A 19 -20.00 9.22 -7.74
N CYS A 20 -18.97 8.62 -8.34
CA CYS A 20 -18.78 8.58 -9.78
C CYS A 20 -18.04 7.29 -10.20
N ASP A 21 -18.11 6.96 -11.50
CA ASP A 21 -17.47 5.78 -12.07
C ASP A 21 -16.05 6.05 -12.62
N THR A 22 -15.63 7.32 -12.69
CA THR A 22 -14.28 7.66 -13.14
C THR A 22 -13.27 7.33 -12.04
N PRO A 23 -12.17 6.59 -12.35
CA PRO A 23 -11.14 6.30 -11.39
C PRO A 23 -10.42 7.56 -10.89
N TYR A 24 -10.23 7.70 -9.57
CA TYR A 24 -9.41 8.69 -8.87
C TYR A 24 -9.80 10.15 -9.10
N GLU A 25 -9.93 10.60 -10.35
CA GLU A 25 -10.21 12.01 -10.70
C GLU A 25 -11.20 12.14 -11.84
N ASN A 26 -11.89 13.25 -11.89
CA ASN A 26 -12.82 13.59 -12.95
C ASN A 26 -12.19 14.59 -13.93
N LYS A 27 -12.72 14.67 -15.15
CA LYS A 27 -12.37 15.73 -16.11
C LYS A 27 -12.86 17.11 -15.68
N LYS A 28 -13.86 17.15 -14.78
CA LYS A 28 -14.52 18.37 -14.32
C LYS A 28 -14.04 18.72 -12.92
N ILE A 29 -14.00 20.02 -12.64
CA ILE A 29 -13.61 20.55 -11.34
C ILE A 29 -14.84 20.61 -10.42
N TYR A 30 -14.68 20.14 -9.21
CA TYR A 30 -15.63 20.30 -8.11
C TYR A 30 -15.21 21.49 -7.24
N ASP A 31 -16.19 22.32 -6.88
CA ASP A 31 -16.04 23.31 -5.82
C ASP A 31 -16.76 22.79 -4.57
N VAL A 32 -16.03 22.70 -3.47
CA VAL A 32 -16.56 22.20 -2.18
C VAL A 32 -16.83 23.37 -1.24
N PHE A 33 -18.02 23.38 -0.66
CA PHE A 33 -18.47 24.43 0.24
C PHE A 33 -18.77 23.86 1.62
N ILE A 34 -18.31 24.56 2.66
CA ILE A 34 -18.64 24.34 4.06
C ILE A 34 -19.34 25.57 4.60
N ASN A 35 -20.57 25.42 5.16
CA ASN A 35 -21.39 26.53 5.66
C ASN A 35 -21.55 27.68 4.64
N GLY A 36 -21.61 27.36 3.35
CA GLY A 36 -21.73 28.33 2.26
C GLY A 36 -20.42 29.00 1.82
N GLU A 37 -19.30 28.76 2.50
CA GLU A 37 -17.98 29.23 2.12
C GLU A 37 -17.26 28.20 1.26
N LYS A 38 -16.71 28.62 0.11
CA LYS A 38 -15.90 27.76 -0.74
C LYS A 38 -14.56 27.44 -0.08
N LYS A 39 -14.28 26.17 0.16
CA LYS A 39 -13.04 25.70 0.79
C LYS A 39 -11.99 25.23 -0.20
N ILE A 40 -12.37 24.50 -1.23
CA ILE A 40 -11.42 23.93 -2.20
C ILE A 40 -12.05 23.78 -3.58
N SER A 41 -11.24 23.88 -4.64
CA SER A 41 -11.55 23.47 -5.99
C SER A 41 -10.63 22.34 -6.39
N THR A 42 -11.17 21.21 -6.84
CA THR A 42 -10.39 20.01 -7.18
C THR A 42 -11.14 19.15 -8.18
N ASN A 43 -10.41 18.32 -8.93
CA ASN A 43 -10.99 17.26 -9.77
C ASN A 43 -10.91 15.87 -9.14
N LYS A 44 -10.30 15.74 -7.94
CA LYS A 44 -10.17 14.46 -7.23
C LYS A 44 -11.51 13.97 -6.70
N ASN A 45 -11.73 12.67 -6.74
CA ASN A 45 -12.96 12.07 -6.24
C ASN A 45 -12.97 11.94 -4.71
N VAL A 46 -11.81 11.92 -4.07
CA VAL A 46 -11.67 11.90 -2.61
C VAL A 46 -11.10 13.23 -2.15
N ILE A 47 -11.79 13.88 -1.20
CA ILE A 47 -11.48 15.24 -0.77
C ILE A 47 -11.47 15.29 0.74
N SER A 48 -10.34 15.70 1.32
CA SER A 48 -10.21 15.98 2.76
C SER A 48 -10.19 17.48 2.99
N ILE A 49 -10.95 17.94 3.99
CA ILE A 49 -11.03 19.34 4.40
C ILE A 49 -10.56 19.44 5.84
N PHE A 50 -9.63 20.34 6.07
CA PHE A 50 -8.95 20.54 7.35
C PHE A 50 -9.35 21.88 8.00
N ASN A 51 -8.82 22.16 9.19
CA ASN A 51 -9.01 23.40 9.93
C ASN A 51 -10.48 23.67 10.32
N LEU A 52 -11.24 22.61 10.57
CA LEU A 52 -12.56 22.72 11.16
C LEU A 52 -12.44 22.94 12.68
N LEU A 53 -13.43 23.59 13.27
CA LEU A 53 -13.55 23.69 14.74
C LEU A 53 -14.08 22.37 15.29
N PRO A 54 -13.55 21.86 16.40
CA PRO A 54 -14.09 20.67 17.04
C PRO A 54 -15.45 20.95 17.70
N ASP A 55 -16.21 19.89 17.95
CA ASP A 55 -17.52 19.94 18.61
C ASP A 55 -18.47 20.97 17.96
N SER A 56 -18.55 20.96 16.63
CA SER A 56 -19.24 21.99 15.84
C SER A 56 -20.05 21.38 14.70
N ASP A 57 -21.21 22.01 14.42
CA ASP A 57 -22.08 21.61 13.32
C ASP A 57 -21.69 22.28 12.01
N TYR A 58 -21.70 21.51 10.96
CA TYR A 58 -21.38 21.93 9.60
C TYR A 58 -22.38 21.39 8.60
N ASN A 59 -22.57 22.15 7.49
CA ASN A 59 -23.15 21.62 6.27
C ASN A 59 -22.13 21.66 5.16
N ILE A 60 -22.13 20.62 4.32
CA ILE A 60 -21.24 20.47 3.18
C ILE A 60 -22.04 20.19 1.91
N TYR A 61 -21.65 20.80 0.81
CA TYR A 61 -22.14 20.47 -0.53
C TYR A 61 -21.04 20.71 -1.55
N ILE A 62 -21.18 20.08 -2.71
CA ILE A 62 -20.29 20.25 -3.85
C ILE A 62 -21.03 20.82 -5.05
N THR A 63 -20.34 21.62 -5.86
CA THR A 63 -20.85 22.12 -7.12
C THR A 63 -19.93 21.73 -8.28
N CYS A 64 -20.51 21.50 -9.45
CA CYS A 64 -19.77 21.23 -10.69
C CYS A 64 -20.60 21.69 -11.89
N GLU A 65 -20.04 22.57 -12.74
CA GLU A 65 -20.71 23.07 -13.94
C GLU A 65 -22.17 23.53 -13.67
N ASN A 66 -22.38 24.40 -12.68
CA ASN A 66 -23.68 24.93 -12.27
C ASN A 66 -24.71 23.90 -11.75
N LYS A 67 -24.25 22.68 -11.40
CA LYS A 67 -25.05 21.69 -10.70
C LYS A 67 -24.57 21.58 -9.25
N ASN A 68 -25.51 21.53 -8.32
CA ASN A 68 -25.21 21.36 -6.91
C ASN A 68 -25.58 19.94 -6.49
N SER A 69 -24.83 19.39 -5.54
CA SER A 69 -25.27 18.24 -4.76
C SER A 69 -26.30 18.66 -3.72
N ASP A 70 -26.97 17.70 -3.09
CA ASP A 70 -27.69 17.94 -1.86
C ASP A 70 -26.71 18.36 -0.74
N LYS A 71 -27.21 19.13 0.22
CA LYS A 71 -26.45 19.48 1.42
C LYS A 71 -26.48 18.32 2.40
N LYS A 72 -25.32 17.91 2.89
CA LYS A 72 -25.18 16.92 3.98
C LYS A 72 -24.69 17.62 5.24
N ASN A 73 -25.29 17.30 6.37
CA ASN A 73 -24.90 17.83 7.68
C ASN A 73 -23.97 16.85 8.38
N PHE A 74 -23.03 17.37 9.13
CA PHE A 74 -22.17 16.58 10.00
C PHE A 74 -21.76 17.39 11.25
N HIS A 75 -21.35 16.68 12.29
CA HIS A 75 -20.82 17.24 13.53
C HIS A 75 -19.39 16.75 13.75
N THR A 76 -18.44 17.65 14.02
CA THR A 76 -17.05 17.29 14.32
C THR A 76 -16.93 16.74 15.73
N GLU A 77 -15.98 15.81 15.93
CA GLU A 77 -15.76 15.17 17.23
C GLU A 77 -15.27 16.18 18.28
N TYR A 78 -15.54 15.90 19.54
CA TYR A 78 -15.11 16.70 20.69
C TYR A 78 -13.59 16.65 20.88
N GLU A 79 -12.95 17.81 21.11
CA GLU A 79 -11.54 17.94 21.46
C GLU A 79 -11.38 18.51 22.88
N TYR A 80 -10.66 17.79 23.73
CA TYR A 80 -10.47 18.24 25.11
C TYR A 80 -9.45 19.40 25.20
N VAL A 81 -8.32 19.32 24.49
CA VAL A 81 -7.24 20.32 24.51
C VAL A 81 -6.38 20.22 23.25
N LEU A 82 -5.86 21.37 22.81
CA LEU A 82 -4.85 21.47 21.77
C LEU A 82 -3.51 21.86 22.43
N LEU A 83 -2.49 20.97 22.35
CA LEU A 83 -1.16 21.21 22.90
C LEU A 83 -0.19 21.56 21.77
N ASN A 84 0.35 22.78 21.79
CA ASN A 84 1.34 23.21 20.81
C ASN A 84 2.74 22.78 21.24
N ILE A 85 3.49 22.07 20.40
CA ILE A 85 4.85 21.61 20.71
C ILE A 85 5.83 22.76 20.99
N LYS A 86 5.53 23.99 20.52
CA LYS A 86 6.31 25.18 20.84
C LYS A 86 6.30 25.51 22.34
N ASP A 87 5.19 25.22 23.03
CA ASP A 87 5.06 25.41 24.47
C ASP A 87 5.94 24.43 25.26
N PHE A 88 6.37 23.35 24.61
CA PHE A 88 7.33 22.37 25.15
C PHE A 88 8.78 22.66 24.73
N GLY A 89 9.03 23.77 24.05
CA GLY A 89 10.36 24.24 23.70
C GLY A 89 10.87 23.78 22.32
N ALA A 90 10.01 23.25 21.45
CA ALA A 90 10.42 22.85 20.09
C ALA A 90 10.92 24.06 19.27
N ALA A 91 12.13 23.95 18.70
CA ALA A 91 12.74 25.01 17.91
C ALA A 91 12.13 25.12 16.50
N GLY A 92 11.99 24.00 15.80
CA GLY A 92 11.48 23.95 14.43
C GLY A 92 12.39 24.66 13.43
N ASP A 93 13.70 24.66 13.69
CA ASP A 93 14.74 25.32 12.88
C ASP A 93 15.46 24.36 11.90
N GLY A 94 15.14 23.06 11.97
CA GLY A 94 15.76 21.99 11.16
C GLY A 94 17.19 21.63 11.58
N VAL A 95 17.69 22.15 12.68
CA VAL A 95 19.07 21.96 13.16
C VAL A 95 19.10 21.29 14.54
N LYS A 96 18.34 21.84 15.48
CA LYS A 96 18.18 21.23 16.80
C LYS A 96 17.23 20.07 16.75
N THR A 97 17.52 19.01 17.50
CA THR A 97 16.62 17.86 17.61
C THR A 97 15.43 18.23 18.48
N ASP A 98 14.23 18.13 17.89
CA ASP A 98 12.96 18.50 18.54
C ASP A 98 12.18 17.29 19.09
N SER A 99 12.67 16.06 18.91
CA SER A 99 12.00 14.82 19.32
C SER A 99 11.56 14.83 20.78
N VAL A 100 12.41 15.33 21.68
CA VAL A 100 12.12 15.37 23.12
C VAL A 100 10.92 16.26 23.41
N CYS A 101 10.83 17.42 22.73
CA CYS A 101 9.72 18.36 22.88
C CYS A 101 8.41 17.77 22.33
N ILE A 102 8.47 17.13 21.16
CA ILE A 102 7.32 16.46 20.55
C ILE A 102 6.86 15.30 21.44
N GLN A 103 7.80 14.47 21.92
CA GLN A 103 7.47 13.35 22.80
C GLN A 103 6.90 13.81 24.14
N ALA A 104 7.41 14.90 24.70
CA ALA A 104 6.87 15.49 25.93
C ALA A 104 5.41 15.96 25.75
N ALA A 105 5.10 16.60 24.62
CA ALA A 105 3.74 17.00 24.28
C ALA A 105 2.81 15.79 24.12
N ILE A 106 3.26 14.73 23.42
CA ILE A 106 2.51 13.47 23.27
C ILE A 106 2.25 12.84 24.65
N ASN A 107 3.25 12.72 25.49
CA ASN A 107 3.13 12.12 26.81
C ASN A 107 2.19 12.91 27.72
N ALA A 108 2.24 14.24 27.67
CA ALA A 108 1.37 15.13 28.44
C ALA A 108 -0.07 15.21 27.91
N CYS A 109 -0.29 14.90 26.62
CA CYS A 109 -1.60 15.02 25.99
C CYS A 109 -2.62 14.07 26.64
N PRO A 110 -3.74 14.56 27.18
CA PRO A 110 -4.79 13.72 27.75
C PRO A 110 -5.63 13.06 26.65
N LYS A 111 -6.45 12.09 27.04
CA LYS A 111 -7.43 11.47 26.15
C LYS A 111 -8.29 12.54 25.47
N ASN A 112 -8.55 12.33 24.17
CA ASN A 112 -9.26 13.26 23.28
C ASN A 112 -8.55 14.60 23.05
N GLY A 113 -7.29 14.74 23.46
CA GLY A 113 -6.48 15.90 23.11
C GLY A 113 -5.83 15.76 21.73
N THR A 114 -5.32 16.88 21.22
CA THR A 114 -4.57 16.95 19.97
C THR A 114 -3.20 17.58 20.24
N VAL A 115 -2.13 16.96 19.75
CA VAL A 115 -0.79 17.54 19.70
C VAL A 115 -0.64 18.27 18.38
N TYR A 116 -0.42 19.57 18.44
CA TYR A 116 -0.27 20.42 17.26
C TYR A 116 1.20 20.72 16.97
N ILE A 117 1.61 20.36 15.76
CA ILE A 117 2.94 20.62 15.20
C ILE A 117 2.81 21.75 14.18
N PRO A 118 3.07 23.02 14.57
CA PRO A 118 2.91 24.16 13.68
C PRO A 118 3.99 24.21 12.63
N ARG A 119 3.84 25.11 11.66
CA ARG A 119 4.83 25.41 10.62
C ARG A 119 6.25 25.44 11.18
N GLY A 120 7.19 24.73 10.54
CA GLY A 120 8.61 24.66 10.91
C GLY A 120 9.28 23.41 10.38
N LYS A 121 10.59 23.31 10.57
CA LYS A 121 11.39 22.12 10.22
C LYS A 121 11.88 21.48 11.51
N TYR A 122 11.41 20.30 11.81
CA TYR A 122 11.69 19.60 13.06
C TYR A 122 12.60 18.41 12.81
N LEU A 123 13.89 18.51 13.17
CA LEU A 123 14.81 17.38 13.11
C LEU A 123 14.44 16.38 14.21
N CYS A 124 14.19 15.14 13.84
CA CYS A 124 13.62 14.14 14.75
C CYS A 124 14.39 12.81 14.72
N THR A 125 14.66 12.28 15.90
CA THR A 125 14.80 10.85 16.13
C THR A 125 13.40 10.24 16.29
N PRO A 126 13.22 8.91 16.35
CA PRO A 126 11.91 8.28 16.49
C PRO A 126 11.04 8.88 17.61
N VAL A 127 9.77 9.10 17.27
CA VAL A 127 8.72 9.58 18.17
C VAL A 127 7.70 8.45 18.34
N PHE A 128 7.33 8.16 19.59
CA PHE A 128 6.41 7.08 19.94
C PHE A 128 5.02 7.62 20.22
N LEU A 129 4.03 6.98 19.59
CA LEU A 129 2.62 7.33 19.72
C LEU A 129 2.06 6.93 21.09
N LYS A 130 0.97 7.54 21.47
CA LYS A 130 0.16 7.27 22.67
C LYS A 130 -1.30 7.09 22.26
N SER A 131 -2.01 6.19 22.93
CA SER A 131 -3.42 5.93 22.65
C SER A 131 -4.35 7.11 22.95
N ASN A 132 -5.44 7.20 22.20
CA ASN A 132 -6.56 8.12 22.41
C ASN A 132 -6.20 9.62 22.27
N ILE A 133 -5.26 9.94 21.39
CA ILE A 133 -4.87 11.31 21.04
C ILE A 133 -4.76 11.47 19.52
N ASP A 134 -4.84 12.72 19.05
CA ASP A 134 -4.55 13.06 17.67
C ASP A 134 -3.22 13.81 17.56
N ILE A 135 -2.57 13.71 16.39
CA ILE A 135 -1.38 14.47 16.04
C ILE A 135 -1.69 15.26 14.77
N TRP A 136 -1.72 16.57 14.89
CA TRP A 136 -1.96 17.48 13.78
C TRP A 136 -0.64 18.06 13.30
N ILE A 137 -0.22 17.70 12.10
CA ILE A 137 0.96 18.24 11.41
C ILE A 137 0.49 19.28 10.42
N ASP A 138 0.71 20.54 10.76
CA ASP A 138 0.21 21.69 9.98
C ASP A 138 0.84 21.74 8.58
N LYS A 139 0.17 22.45 7.68
CA LYS A 139 0.74 22.81 6.39
C LYS A 139 2.08 23.53 6.60
N ASP A 140 3.08 23.23 5.79
CA ASP A 140 4.44 23.75 5.91
C ASP A 140 5.20 23.27 7.18
N ALA A 141 4.67 22.32 7.95
CA ALA A 141 5.42 21.61 8.97
C ALA A 141 6.11 20.37 8.37
N VAL A 142 7.40 20.21 8.65
CA VAL A 142 8.19 19.07 8.16
C VAL A 142 8.89 18.39 9.33
N LEU A 143 8.58 17.12 9.59
CA LEU A 143 9.34 16.28 10.51
C LEU A 143 10.43 15.59 9.69
N ILE A 144 11.69 15.83 10.01
CA ILE A 144 12.86 15.36 9.27
C ILE A 144 13.58 14.30 10.08
N GLY A 145 13.72 13.09 9.54
CA GLY A 145 14.44 11.99 10.18
C GLY A 145 15.94 12.30 10.37
N GLU A 146 16.47 11.96 11.55
CA GLU A 146 17.91 11.99 11.83
C GLU A 146 18.64 10.94 10.99
N LYS A 147 19.86 11.24 10.53
CA LYS A 147 20.67 10.31 9.72
C LYS A 147 21.61 9.42 10.53
N ASP A 148 21.92 9.83 11.76
CA ASP A 148 22.81 9.06 12.64
C ASP A 148 22.06 7.86 13.24
N ARG A 149 22.37 6.66 12.74
CA ARG A 149 21.78 5.39 13.20
C ARG A 149 21.92 5.16 14.71
N LYS A 150 22.98 5.67 15.34
CA LYS A 150 23.25 5.49 16.77
C LYS A 150 22.24 6.21 17.67
N LYS A 151 21.49 7.15 17.12
CA LYS A 151 20.45 7.90 17.83
C LYS A 151 19.06 7.22 17.75
N TYR A 152 18.95 6.12 17.01
CA TYR A 152 17.69 5.41 16.86
C TYR A 152 17.57 4.26 17.86
N PRO A 153 16.47 4.14 18.60
CA PRO A 153 16.15 2.94 19.37
C PRO A 153 16.03 1.73 18.44
N ILE A 154 16.40 0.56 18.96
CA ILE A 154 16.23 -0.71 18.25
C ILE A 154 14.96 -1.39 18.79
N LEU A 155 14.07 -1.74 17.89
CA LEU A 155 12.93 -2.60 18.17
C LEU A 155 13.40 -4.05 18.05
N PRO A 156 13.32 -4.86 19.13
CA PRO A 156 13.78 -6.24 19.10
C PRO A 156 12.93 -7.09 18.17
N GLY A 157 13.58 -7.92 17.38
CA GLY A 157 12.90 -8.86 16.49
C GLY A 157 12.24 -10.00 17.22
N MET A 158 12.93 -10.57 18.20
CA MET A 158 12.44 -11.69 18.96
C MET A 158 12.86 -11.57 20.42
N THR A 159 11.90 -11.66 21.33
CA THR A 159 12.14 -11.73 22.77
C THR A 159 11.27 -12.81 23.36
N GLN A 160 11.78 -13.54 24.34
CA GLN A 160 11.00 -14.49 25.11
C GLN A 160 10.34 -13.79 26.29
N SER A 161 9.14 -14.26 26.67
CA SER A 161 8.50 -13.83 27.90
C SER A 161 9.22 -14.41 29.14
N SER A 162 8.86 -13.91 30.32
CA SER A 162 9.48 -14.35 31.58
C SER A 162 9.21 -15.80 31.93
N ASP A 163 8.20 -16.43 31.34
CA ASP A 163 7.86 -17.86 31.54
C ASP A 163 8.41 -18.76 30.43
N GLU A 164 9.15 -18.20 29.48
CA GLU A 164 9.80 -18.91 28.35
C GLU A 164 8.82 -19.62 27.38
N ASN A 165 7.52 -19.44 27.53
CA ASN A 165 6.53 -20.08 26.67
C ASN A 165 6.03 -19.18 25.53
N ASP A 166 6.05 -17.86 25.73
CA ASP A 166 5.60 -16.89 24.76
C ASP A 166 6.75 -16.14 24.11
N GLU A 167 6.58 -15.80 22.86
CA GLU A 167 7.46 -14.90 22.12
C GLU A 167 6.77 -13.57 21.92
N TYR A 168 7.55 -12.50 22.04
CA TYR A 168 7.12 -11.16 21.75
C TYR A 168 7.98 -10.55 20.65
N ASN A 169 7.41 -10.29 19.50
CA ASN A 169 8.11 -9.81 18.30
C ASN A 169 7.64 -8.41 17.94
N ILE A 170 8.50 -7.41 18.06
CA ILE A 170 8.18 -6.03 17.68
C ILE A 170 8.80 -5.70 16.32
N GLY A 171 10.12 -5.90 16.18
CA GLY A 171 10.83 -5.61 14.94
C GLY A 171 10.52 -6.64 13.84
N SER A 172 10.33 -6.15 12.62
CA SER A 172 10.12 -7.00 11.44
C SER A 172 10.97 -6.50 10.28
N TRP A 173 11.62 -7.42 9.56
CA TRP A 173 12.30 -7.15 8.32
C TRP A 173 11.97 -8.22 7.28
N GLU A 174 11.33 -7.80 6.17
CA GLU A 174 10.91 -8.69 5.09
C GLU A 174 10.20 -9.96 5.62
N GLY A 175 9.22 -9.78 6.52
CA GLY A 175 8.38 -10.86 7.07
C GLY A 175 9.06 -11.76 8.10
N ASN A 176 10.26 -11.41 8.57
CA ASN A 176 10.98 -12.11 9.64
C ASN A 176 11.08 -11.26 10.91
N PRO A 177 11.01 -11.86 12.11
CA PRO A 177 11.17 -11.15 13.37
C PRO A 177 12.65 -10.82 13.62
N LEU A 178 13.09 -9.69 13.11
CA LEU A 178 14.48 -9.24 13.16
C LEU A 178 14.58 -7.84 13.77
N ASP A 179 15.71 -7.57 14.44
CA ASP A 179 15.98 -6.27 15.02
C ASP A 179 15.98 -5.18 13.94
N CYS A 180 15.10 -4.20 14.10
CA CYS A 180 14.99 -3.03 13.24
C CYS A 180 15.12 -1.76 14.05
N PHE A 181 15.57 -0.68 13.43
CA PHE A 181 15.46 0.63 14.05
C PHE A 181 13.99 1.05 14.13
N ALA A 182 13.62 1.77 15.20
CA ALA A 182 12.32 2.40 15.31
C ALA A 182 12.10 3.41 14.17
N ALA A 183 10.86 3.50 13.68
CA ALA A 183 10.47 4.45 12.64
C ALA A 183 10.39 5.89 13.16
N LEU A 184 10.45 6.87 12.25
CA LEU A 184 10.26 8.28 12.62
C LEU A 184 8.98 8.48 13.44
N ILE A 185 7.90 7.83 13.03
CA ILE A 185 6.67 7.71 13.81
C ILE A 185 6.45 6.23 14.14
N THR A 186 6.45 5.89 15.41
CA THR A 186 6.34 4.50 15.89
C THR A 186 5.14 4.34 16.83
N GLY A 187 4.22 3.47 16.46
CA GLY A 187 3.10 3.03 17.31
C GLY A 187 3.32 1.58 17.75
N ILE A 188 3.25 1.31 19.05
CA ILE A 188 3.33 -0.05 19.60
C ILE A 188 2.16 -0.24 20.54
N SER A 189 1.25 -1.15 20.18
CA SER A 189 0.04 -1.48 20.97
C SER A 189 -0.77 -0.23 21.37
N VAL A 190 -0.90 0.73 20.45
CA VAL A 190 -1.70 1.95 20.65
C VAL A 190 -3.03 1.87 19.90
N GLU A 191 -4.02 2.57 20.41
CA GLU A 191 -5.35 2.60 19.83
C GLU A 191 -5.95 3.99 19.76
N ASN A 192 -6.89 4.18 18.81
CA ASN A 192 -7.65 5.42 18.65
C ASN A 192 -6.72 6.64 18.44
N VAL A 193 -5.90 6.60 17.40
CA VAL A 193 -4.95 7.67 17.05
C VAL A 193 -5.24 8.16 15.63
N LEU A 194 -5.33 9.46 15.47
CA LEU A 194 -5.35 10.12 14.17
C LEU A 194 -4.05 10.91 13.99
N ILE A 195 -3.34 10.69 12.87
CA ILE A 195 -2.22 11.52 12.43
C ILE A 195 -2.67 12.23 11.17
N PHE A 196 -2.81 13.56 11.23
CA PHE A 196 -3.46 14.28 10.14
C PHE A 196 -2.87 15.66 9.86
N GLY A 197 -3.29 16.21 8.75
CA GLY A 197 -2.93 17.55 8.30
C GLY A 197 -2.36 17.53 6.89
N GLU A 198 -1.75 18.63 6.50
CA GLU A 198 -1.14 18.83 5.19
C GLU A 198 0.40 18.90 5.27
N GLY A 199 0.97 18.43 6.39
CA GLY A 199 2.40 18.45 6.66
C GLY A 199 3.15 17.27 6.08
N ILE A 200 4.49 17.27 6.29
CA ILE A 200 5.41 16.31 5.67
C ILE A 200 6.12 15.47 6.73
N LEU A 201 6.16 14.16 6.51
CA LEU A 201 7.05 13.21 7.17
C LEU A 201 8.18 12.85 6.21
N ASP A 202 9.36 13.39 6.43
CA ASP A 202 10.54 13.16 5.59
C ASP A 202 11.50 12.21 6.32
N GLY A 203 11.60 10.97 5.84
CA GLY A 203 12.55 9.97 6.36
C GLY A 203 14.02 10.36 6.13
N ASN A 204 14.27 11.39 5.29
CA ASN A 204 15.57 12.00 5.02
C ASN A 204 16.65 10.99 4.60
N ALA A 205 16.25 9.89 3.98
CA ALA A 205 17.16 8.87 3.52
C ALA A 205 17.82 9.21 2.17
N GLY A 206 19.05 8.71 1.98
CA GLY A 206 19.82 8.94 0.77
C GLY A 206 20.85 7.84 0.49
N MET A 207 21.48 7.91 -0.68
CA MET A 207 22.46 6.91 -1.16
C MET A 207 23.74 6.84 -0.31
N LEU A 208 24.06 7.88 0.44
CA LEU A 208 25.26 7.93 1.28
C LEU A 208 25.01 7.49 2.74
N ASP A 209 23.76 7.26 3.11
CA ASP A 209 23.35 6.93 4.49
C ASP A 209 22.48 5.67 4.58
N TRP A 210 21.15 5.80 4.64
CA TRP A 210 20.24 4.68 4.84
C TRP A 210 20.18 3.70 3.66
N TRP A 211 20.37 4.16 2.42
CA TRP A 211 20.32 3.32 1.22
C TRP A 211 21.67 2.72 0.84
N LYS A 212 22.75 3.14 1.52
CA LYS A 212 24.06 2.52 1.33
C LYS A 212 24.04 1.08 1.86
N ASP A 213 24.43 0.12 1.02
CA ASP A 213 24.44 -1.32 1.37
C ASP A 213 23.06 -1.82 1.90
N ALA A 214 21.98 -1.41 1.26
CA ALA A 214 20.60 -1.58 1.70
C ALA A 214 20.20 -3.03 2.05
N LYS A 215 20.86 -4.03 1.49
CA LYS A 215 20.63 -5.45 1.77
C LYS A 215 21.52 -6.02 2.87
N LYS A 216 22.26 -5.17 3.61
CA LYS A 216 23.12 -5.59 4.72
C LYS A 216 22.65 -4.96 6.03
N LYS A 217 22.54 -5.80 7.06
CA LYS A 217 22.29 -5.32 8.44
C LYS A 217 23.47 -4.45 8.90
N ASN A 218 23.17 -3.25 9.39
CA ASN A 218 24.14 -2.34 9.98
C ASN A 218 23.61 -1.88 11.35
N ILE A 219 24.11 -2.47 12.43
CA ILE A 219 23.60 -2.40 13.82
C ILE A 219 22.25 -3.13 13.90
N ALA A 220 21.21 -2.59 13.29
CA ALA A 220 19.90 -3.18 13.07
C ALA A 220 19.50 -3.01 11.60
N TRP A 221 18.34 -3.57 11.19
CA TRP A 221 17.76 -3.32 9.87
C TRP A 221 17.21 -1.89 9.78
N ARG A 222 17.11 -1.37 8.55
CA ARG A 222 16.64 0.00 8.28
C ARG A 222 15.24 0.24 8.84
N PRO A 223 14.95 1.44 9.37
CA PRO A 223 13.62 1.78 9.84
C PRO A 223 12.65 2.04 8.67
N ASN A 224 11.38 2.00 8.98
CA ASN A 224 10.32 2.61 8.17
C ASN A 224 10.25 4.13 8.46
N THR A 225 9.44 4.89 7.71
CA THR A 225 9.05 6.25 8.13
C THR A 225 7.92 6.19 9.16
N VAL A 226 6.93 5.31 8.93
CA VAL A 226 5.85 5.05 9.89
C VAL A 226 5.76 3.55 10.16
N PHE A 227 5.78 3.15 11.42
CA PHE A 227 5.64 1.76 11.85
C PHE A 227 4.56 1.64 12.93
N LEU A 228 3.58 0.76 12.70
CA LEU A 228 2.43 0.58 13.58
C LEU A 228 2.29 -0.91 13.94
N HIS A 229 2.86 -1.30 15.08
CA HIS A 229 2.81 -2.69 15.56
C HIS A 229 1.67 -2.92 16.54
N ASN A 230 0.82 -3.92 16.27
CA ASN A 230 -0.30 -4.31 17.13
C ASN A 230 -1.21 -3.12 17.53
N CYS A 231 -1.46 -2.21 16.57
CA CYS A 231 -2.27 -1.02 16.77
C CYS A 231 -3.73 -1.26 16.33
N LYS A 232 -4.66 -0.46 16.86
CA LYS A 232 -6.07 -0.58 16.52
C LYS A 232 -6.73 0.79 16.35
N ASN A 233 -7.63 0.92 15.35
CA ASN A 233 -8.33 2.18 15.06
C ASN A 233 -7.35 3.33 14.81
N ILE A 234 -6.44 3.17 13.88
CA ILE A 234 -5.48 4.21 13.49
C ILE A 234 -5.91 4.84 12.17
N ALA A 235 -5.88 6.15 12.10
CA ALA A 235 -6.10 6.88 10.87
C ALA A 235 -4.90 7.78 10.53
N MET A 236 -4.56 7.84 9.24
CA MET A 236 -3.61 8.81 8.67
C MET A 236 -4.32 9.57 7.55
N GLN A 237 -4.31 10.93 7.62
CA GLN A 237 -5.09 11.73 6.68
C GLN A 237 -4.31 12.94 6.16
N GLY A 238 -4.18 13.04 4.83
CA GLY A 238 -3.70 14.22 4.12
C GLY A 238 -2.20 14.47 4.13
N LEU A 239 -1.42 13.61 4.77
CA LEU A 239 0.02 13.76 4.93
C LEU A 239 0.80 13.45 3.65
N CYS A 240 1.94 14.14 3.48
CA CYS A 240 2.97 13.77 2.52
C CYS A 240 4.10 13.02 3.26
N ILE A 241 4.43 11.80 2.80
CA ILE A 241 5.45 10.94 3.42
C ILE A 241 6.50 10.65 2.36
N MET A 242 7.76 10.92 2.65
CA MET A 242 8.81 10.86 1.62
C MET A 242 10.17 10.41 2.14
N ASN A 243 11.06 10.05 1.18
CA ASN A 243 12.46 9.69 1.43
C ASN A 243 12.62 8.66 2.55
N SER A 244 11.83 7.60 2.52
CA SER A 244 11.85 6.57 3.56
C SER A 244 13.15 5.76 3.54
N PRO A 245 13.70 5.40 4.69
CA PRO A 245 14.86 4.49 4.75
C PRO A 245 14.59 3.08 4.18
N SER A 246 13.37 2.58 4.30
CA SER A 246 12.88 1.32 3.72
C SER A 246 11.38 1.41 3.44
N TRP A 247 10.57 0.38 3.62
CA TRP A 247 9.11 0.43 3.49
C TRP A 247 8.54 1.66 4.17
N THR A 248 7.73 2.44 3.48
CA THR A 248 7.42 3.80 3.95
C THR A 248 6.42 3.80 5.10
N VAL A 249 5.26 3.16 4.91
CA VAL A 249 4.23 3.00 5.95
C VAL A 249 3.98 1.52 6.15
N HIS A 250 4.37 1.02 7.31
CA HIS A 250 4.31 -0.41 7.64
C HIS A 250 3.43 -0.65 8.87
N PRO A 251 2.12 -0.84 8.70
CA PRO A 251 1.28 -1.42 9.73
C PRO A 251 1.54 -2.92 9.81
N TYR A 252 1.79 -3.39 11.05
CA TYR A 252 2.20 -4.75 11.34
C TYR A 252 1.34 -5.32 12.47
N TYR A 253 0.61 -6.41 12.21
CA TYR A 253 -0.35 -7.00 13.14
C TYR A 253 -1.43 -6.03 13.65
N SER A 254 -1.83 -5.05 12.85
CA SER A 254 -2.72 -3.96 13.24
C SER A 254 -4.09 -4.08 12.57
N ASP A 255 -5.12 -3.48 13.18
CA ASP A 255 -6.50 -3.63 12.73
C ASP A 255 -7.27 -2.29 12.69
N ASN A 256 -8.29 -2.21 11.81
CA ASN A 256 -9.14 -1.03 11.60
C ASN A 256 -8.32 0.21 11.26
N LEU A 257 -7.70 0.18 10.09
CA LEU A 257 -6.78 1.22 9.62
C LEU A 257 -7.40 2.04 8.49
N LEU A 258 -7.27 3.37 8.57
CA LEU A 258 -7.74 4.30 7.56
C LEU A 258 -6.57 5.13 7.02
N PHE A 259 -6.29 5.03 5.73
CA PHE A 259 -5.30 5.86 5.03
C PHE A 259 -6.04 6.71 4.00
N LEU A 260 -6.26 8.00 4.33
CA LEU A 260 -7.14 8.90 3.60
C LEU A 260 -6.34 10.04 2.96
N ASN A 261 -6.35 10.15 1.63
CA ASN A 261 -5.69 11.24 0.87
C ASN A 261 -4.20 11.44 1.19
N ASN A 262 -3.49 10.38 1.54
CA ASN A 262 -2.05 10.49 1.77
C ASN A 262 -1.27 10.47 0.45
N THR A 263 -0.19 11.23 0.40
CA THR A 263 0.79 11.22 -0.68
C THR A 263 2.06 10.52 -0.19
N ILE A 264 2.56 9.54 -0.93
CA ILE A 264 3.81 8.84 -0.61
C ILE A 264 4.77 8.97 -1.79
N MET A 265 5.94 9.55 -1.54
CA MET A 265 6.91 9.86 -2.60
C MET A 265 8.32 9.42 -2.21
N ASN A 266 8.87 8.46 -2.93
CA ASN A 266 10.27 8.08 -2.83
C ASN A 266 10.92 8.11 -4.22
N PRO A 267 12.24 8.36 -4.34
CA PRO A 267 12.92 8.28 -5.63
C PRO A 267 12.79 6.91 -6.29
N ASP A 268 12.67 6.87 -7.62
CA ASP A 268 12.48 5.65 -8.40
C ASP A 268 13.58 4.60 -8.17
N ASN A 269 14.78 5.03 -7.80
CA ASN A 269 15.96 4.18 -7.57
C ASN A 269 16.24 3.91 -6.08
N SER A 270 15.32 4.27 -5.20
CA SER A 270 15.48 4.03 -3.76
C SER A 270 15.17 2.57 -3.41
N PRO A 271 16.04 1.88 -2.66
CA PRO A 271 15.92 0.44 -2.44
C PRO A 271 14.90 0.10 -1.35
N ASN A 272 13.96 -0.80 -1.65
CA ASN A 272 12.92 -1.29 -0.73
C ASN A 272 12.06 -0.17 -0.15
N THR A 273 11.77 0.85 -0.91
CA THR A 273 10.89 1.95 -0.47
C THR A 273 9.47 1.74 -0.97
N ASP A 274 8.92 0.57 -0.63
CA ASP A 274 7.50 0.28 -0.82
C ASP A 274 6.68 1.39 -0.16
N GLY A 275 5.50 1.69 -0.71
CA GLY A 275 4.67 2.81 -0.23
C GLY A 275 3.92 2.47 1.04
N LEU A 276 3.04 1.48 0.98
CA LEU A 276 2.21 1.06 2.10
C LEU A 276 2.14 -0.48 2.16
N ASP A 277 2.60 -1.03 3.27
CA ASP A 277 2.79 -2.47 3.47
C ASP A 277 1.93 -2.99 4.63
N PRO A 278 0.61 -3.22 4.44
CA PRO A 278 -0.20 -3.83 5.48
C PRO A 278 0.20 -5.31 5.63
N GLU A 279 0.94 -5.61 6.71
CA GLU A 279 1.41 -6.96 7.03
C GLU A 279 0.62 -7.55 8.19
N SER A 280 -0.09 -8.65 7.94
CA SER A 280 -0.96 -9.30 8.93
C SER A 280 -1.97 -8.31 9.55
N CYS A 281 -2.61 -7.51 8.71
CA CYS A 281 -3.59 -6.49 9.10
C CYS A 281 -4.99 -6.86 8.65
N GLU A 282 -6.00 -6.44 9.42
CA GLU A 282 -7.40 -6.66 9.10
C GLU A 282 -8.19 -5.34 9.10
N ASN A 283 -9.18 -5.23 8.18
CA ASN A 283 -10.01 -4.04 8.01
C ASN A 283 -9.19 -2.78 7.68
N VAL A 284 -8.58 -2.77 6.51
CA VAL A 284 -7.74 -1.66 6.02
C VAL A 284 -8.44 -0.95 4.87
N LEU A 285 -8.60 0.36 4.97
CA LEU A 285 -9.07 1.23 3.88
C LEU A 285 -7.94 2.16 3.43
N ILE A 286 -7.56 2.08 2.15
CA ILE A 286 -6.66 3.01 1.47
C ILE A 286 -7.51 3.77 0.44
N LEU A 287 -7.74 5.06 0.69
CA LEU A 287 -8.67 5.88 -0.09
C LEU A 287 -8.04 7.20 -0.50
N GLY A 288 -8.02 7.49 -1.80
CA GLY A 288 -7.50 8.75 -2.33
C GLY A 288 -5.99 8.89 -2.27
N ALA A 289 -5.24 7.79 -2.14
CA ALA A 289 -3.79 7.82 -2.05
C ALA A 289 -3.14 8.19 -3.40
N ASP A 290 -2.01 8.92 -3.34
CA ASP A 290 -1.14 9.23 -4.49
C ASP A 290 0.26 8.71 -4.15
N ILE A 291 0.69 7.61 -4.81
CA ILE A 291 1.92 6.88 -4.45
C ILE A 291 2.87 6.78 -5.65
N SER A 292 4.13 7.19 -5.43
CA SER A 292 5.23 7.08 -6.39
C SER A 292 6.51 6.68 -5.65
N VAL A 293 7.05 5.49 -5.90
CA VAL A 293 8.09 4.88 -5.06
C VAL A 293 9.13 4.09 -5.86
N GLY A 294 10.18 3.64 -5.19
CA GLY A 294 11.26 2.83 -5.79
C GLY A 294 11.03 1.31 -5.73
N ASP A 295 9.97 0.84 -5.06
CA ASP A 295 9.57 -0.57 -5.02
C ASP A 295 8.04 -0.69 -5.21
N ASP A 296 7.32 -1.60 -4.59
CA ASP A 296 5.87 -1.76 -4.78
C ASP A 296 5.07 -0.58 -4.14
N CYS A 297 4.06 -0.03 -4.82
CA CYS A 297 3.27 1.09 -4.27
C CYS A 297 2.45 0.67 -3.06
N VAL A 298 1.69 -0.42 -3.17
CA VAL A 298 1.05 -1.10 -2.04
C VAL A 298 1.45 -2.57 -2.09
N ALA A 299 1.98 -3.10 -0.98
CA ALA A 299 2.37 -4.50 -0.89
C ALA A 299 1.72 -5.17 0.33
N ILE A 300 0.69 -5.98 0.07
CA ILE A 300 -0.06 -6.70 1.09
C ILE A 300 0.72 -7.96 1.49
N LYS A 301 1.00 -8.10 2.78
CA LYS A 301 1.87 -9.13 3.33
C LYS A 301 1.25 -9.82 4.55
N SER A 302 1.76 -11.01 4.90
CA SER A 302 1.37 -11.75 6.10
C SER A 302 2.51 -12.65 6.61
N GLY A 303 3.72 -12.11 6.62
CA GLY A 303 4.91 -12.74 7.16
C GLY A 303 5.48 -13.91 6.34
N LYS A 304 6.61 -14.43 6.82
CA LYS A 304 7.24 -15.65 6.31
C LYS A 304 6.83 -16.87 7.15
N TYR A 305 7.27 -18.05 6.73
CA TYR A 305 6.84 -19.36 7.25
C TYR A 305 6.89 -19.46 8.78
N TYR A 306 7.97 -18.96 9.41
CA TYR A 306 8.10 -18.96 10.87
C TYR A 306 6.97 -18.16 11.54
N MET A 307 6.68 -16.96 11.05
CA MET A 307 5.61 -16.10 11.60
C MET A 307 4.23 -16.75 11.43
N ALA A 308 3.97 -17.37 10.29
CA ALA A 308 2.73 -18.09 10.07
C ALA A 308 2.53 -19.31 10.98
N LEU A 309 3.61 -19.97 11.39
CA LEU A 309 3.54 -21.10 12.32
C LEU A 309 3.31 -20.67 13.76
N ARG A 310 4.02 -19.64 14.22
CA ARG A 310 4.06 -19.23 15.63
C ARG A 310 3.08 -18.10 15.96
N HIS A 311 2.87 -17.18 15.03
CA HIS A 311 2.07 -15.96 15.21
C HIS A 311 1.07 -15.79 14.07
N TYR A 312 0.26 -16.82 13.81
CA TYR A 312 -0.66 -16.84 12.69
C TYR A 312 -1.65 -15.68 12.74
N LYS A 313 -1.54 -14.79 11.76
CA LYS A 313 -2.53 -13.74 11.47
C LYS A 313 -2.48 -13.43 9.98
N PRO A 314 -3.54 -13.71 9.20
CA PRO A 314 -3.60 -13.35 7.79
C PRO A 314 -3.77 -11.83 7.60
N ALA A 315 -3.52 -11.35 6.40
CA ALA A 315 -4.01 -10.05 5.96
C ALA A 315 -5.40 -10.24 5.36
N LYS A 316 -6.39 -9.44 5.81
CA LYS A 316 -7.78 -9.67 5.42
C LYS A 316 -8.61 -8.39 5.36
N ASN A 317 -9.63 -8.39 4.47
CA ASN A 317 -10.58 -7.28 4.33
C ASN A 317 -9.87 -5.95 4.06
N ILE A 318 -9.16 -5.89 2.92
CA ILE A 318 -8.37 -4.72 2.51
C ILE A 318 -9.02 -4.10 1.28
N VAL A 319 -9.40 -2.83 1.39
CA VAL A 319 -10.01 -2.04 0.32
C VAL A 319 -9.07 -0.92 -0.11
N ILE A 320 -8.78 -0.87 -1.40
CA ILE A 320 -7.98 0.19 -2.03
C ILE A 320 -8.87 0.85 -3.08
N ARG A 321 -9.18 2.15 -2.89
CA ARG A 321 -10.16 2.79 -3.77
C ARG A 321 -9.79 4.22 -4.11
N ASN A 322 -10.16 4.66 -5.32
CA ASN A 322 -9.94 6.02 -5.79
C ASN A 322 -8.51 6.54 -5.55
N SER A 323 -7.52 5.68 -5.84
CA SER A 323 -6.10 5.96 -5.62
C SER A 323 -5.32 5.94 -6.93
N ILE A 324 -4.18 6.64 -6.96
CA ILE A 324 -3.27 6.63 -8.11
C ILE A 324 -1.89 6.15 -7.69
N PHE A 325 -1.35 5.22 -8.48
CA PHE A 325 -0.03 4.64 -8.30
C PHE A 325 0.82 4.98 -9.52
N ARG A 326 1.85 5.83 -9.33
CA ARG A 326 2.53 6.44 -10.47
C ARG A 326 3.75 5.65 -10.91
N LYS A 327 4.68 5.38 -10.05
CA LYS A 327 5.90 4.62 -10.33
C LYS A 327 6.16 3.61 -9.25
N GLY A 328 6.82 2.52 -9.60
CA GLY A 328 7.13 1.43 -8.69
C GLY A 328 7.19 0.09 -9.41
N HIS A 329 7.64 -0.95 -8.71
CA HIS A 329 7.72 -2.30 -9.25
C HIS A 329 6.35 -2.98 -9.39
N GLY A 330 5.36 -2.57 -8.61
CA GLY A 330 3.98 -3.02 -8.69
C GLY A 330 3.02 -1.96 -8.17
N SER A 331 1.87 -1.76 -8.84
CA SER A 331 0.85 -0.84 -8.32
C SER A 331 0.20 -1.43 -7.07
N VAL A 332 -0.34 -2.65 -7.18
CA VAL A 332 -0.81 -3.43 -6.03
C VAL A 332 -0.19 -4.82 -6.09
N THR A 333 0.57 -5.12 -5.07
CA THR A 333 1.31 -6.38 -4.94
C THR A 333 0.75 -7.20 -3.78
N ILE A 334 0.57 -8.49 -4.00
CA ILE A 334 0.30 -9.48 -2.96
C ILE A 334 1.57 -10.32 -2.79
N GLY A 335 2.26 -10.15 -1.68
CA GLY A 335 3.51 -10.88 -1.43
C GLY A 335 4.78 -10.08 -1.53
N SER A 336 5.90 -10.82 -1.43
CA SER A 336 6.12 -12.28 -1.36
C SER A 336 5.95 -12.90 0.04
N GLU A 337 5.92 -12.11 1.08
CA GLU A 337 5.76 -12.51 2.48
C GLU A 337 4.26 -12.76 2.76
N VAL A 338 3.75 -13.95 2.42
CA VAL A 338 2.31 -14.28 2.49
C VAL A 338 2.03 -15.59 3.20
N ALA A 339 2.92 -15.98 4.11
CA ALA A 339 2.86 -17.31 4.71
C ALA A 339 1.62 -17.54 5.62
N ALA A 340 1.01 -16.49 6.16
CA ALA A 340 -0.24 -16.60 6.91
C ALA A 340 -1.51 -16.40 6.04
N GLY A 341 -1.34 -16.13 4.73
CA GLY A 341 -2.45 -15.96 3.80
C GLY A 341 -2.91 -14.50 3.63
N VAL A 342 -3.59 -14.24 2.51
CA VAL A 342 -4.21 -12.95 2.17
C VAL A 342 -5.60 -13.21 1.61
N TYR A 343 -6.61 -12.55 2.17
CA TYR A 343 -8.02 -12.79 1.83
C TYR A 343 -8.79 -11.49 1.66
N ASP A 344 -9.82 -11.52 0.81
CA ASP A 344 -10.79 -10.43 0.69
C ASP A 344 -10.13 -9.08 0.39
N VAL A 345 -9.42 -8.99 -0.74
CA VAL A 345 -8.80 -7.76 -1.24
C VAL A 345 -9.63 -7.20 -2.38
N SER A 346 -10.08 -5.95 -2.24
CA SER A 346 -10.77 -5.21 -3.29
C SER A 346 -9.96 -3.99 -3.71
N VAL A 347 -9.72 -3.83 -5.02
CA VAL A 347 -9.04 -2.67 -5.61
C VAL A 347 -9.97 -2.07 -6.65
N GLU A 348 -10.45 -0.85 -6.40
CA GLU A 348 -11.52 -0.26 -7.20
C GLU A 348 -11.22 1.19 -7.61
N LYS A 349 -11.63 1.56 -8.83
CA LYS A 349 -11.59 2.95 -9.28
C LYS A 349 -10.20 3.60 -9.12
N CYS A 350 -9.15 2.86 -9.47
CA CYS A 350 -7.76 3.32 -9.34
C CYS A 350 -7.13 3.61 -10.71
N ILE A 351 -6.09 4.45 -10.70
CA ILE A 351 -5.23 4.70 -11.85
C ILE A 351 -3.84 4.11 -11.54
N PHE A 352 -3.32 3.28 -12.44
CA PHE A 352 -1.94 2.79 -12.42
C PHE A 352 -1.18 3.44 -13.57
N GLU A 353 -0.10 4.13 -13.28
CA GLU A 353 0.62 4.93 -14.26
C GLU A 353 2.13 4.71 -14.18
N GLY A 354 2.71 4.12 -15.22
CA GLY A 354 4.17 3.96 -15.34
C GLY A 354 4.81 2.98 -14.35
N THR A 355 4.05 2.10 -13.70
CA THR A 355 4.60 1.02 -12.88
C THR A 355 5.06 -0.16 -13.73
N ASP A 356 6.01 -0.95 -13.23
CA ASP A 356 6.45 -2.14 -13.96
C ASP A 356 5.32 -3.17 -14.09
N ARG A 357 4.51 -3.33 -13.02
CA ARG A 357 3.37 -4.25 -12.98
C ARG A 357 2.14 -3.58 -12.39
N GLY A 358 0.97 -3.94 -12.90
CA GLY A 358 -0.32 -3.51 -12.34
C GLY A 358 -0.68 -4.34 -11.11
N LEU A 359 -1.38 -5.47 -11.31
CA LEU A 359 -1.56 -6.50 -10.30
C LEU A 359 -0.34 -7.43 -10.30
N ARG A 360 0.28 -7.58 -9.15
CA ARG A 360 1.46 -8.44 -8.97
C ARG A 360 1.26 -9.44 -7.84
N ILE A 361 1.11 -10.72 -8.13
CA ILE A 361 1.03 -11.78 -7.13
C ILE A 361 2.33 -12.57 -7.10
N LYS A 362 2.93 -12.68 -5.91
CA LYS A 362 4.23 -13.31 -5.69
C LYS A 362 4.14 -14.32 -4.54
N THR A 363 4.31 -15.60 -4.84
CA THR A 363 4.47 -16.65 -3.84
C THR A 363 5.41 -17.74 -4.36
N ARG A 364 5.72 -18.73 -3.55
CA ARG A 364 6.58 -19.85 -3.92
C ARG A 364 6.46 -21.02 -2.97
N ARG A 365 6.91 -22.20 -3.38
CA ARG A 365 7.14 -23.31 -2.45
C ARG A 365 7.97 -22.85 -1.25
N GLY A 366 7.66 -23.31 -0.07
CA GLY A 366 8.29 -22.88 1.18
C GLY A 366 7.52 -21.78 1.93
N ARG A 367 6.47 -21.18 1.34
CA ARG A 367 5.62 -20.22 2.07
C ARG A 367 4.65 -20.89 3.05
N GLY A 368 4.28 -22.14 2.82
CA GLY A 368 3.45 -22.93 3.72
C GLY A 368 2.02 -23.14 3.23
N GLU A 369 1.35 -24.14 3.78
CA GLU A 369 -0.04 -24.49 3.46
C GLU A 369 -1.05 -23.41 3.88
N LYS A 370 -0.69 -22.58 4.90
CA LYS A 370 -1.47 -21.41 5.32
C LYS A 370 -1.32 -20.21 4.39
N ALA A 371 -0.36 -20.25 3.48
CA ALA A 371 -0.17 -19.23 2.44
C ALA A 371 -1.24 -19.37 1.36
N VAL A 372 -2.48 -19.04 1.69
CA VAL A 372 -3.63 -19.05 0.79
C VAL A 372 -3.92 -17.60 0.36
N LEU A 373 -3.88 -17.33 -0.94
CA LEU A 373 -4.20 -16.02 -1.51
C LEU A 373 -5.54 -16.16 -2.21
N ASP A 374 -6.61 -15.62 -1.63
CA ASP A 374 -7.97 -15.87 -2.12
C ASP A 374 -8.87 -14.64 -2.09
N SER A 375 -9.90 -14.63 -2.94
CA SER A 375 -10.89 -13.55 -3.00
C SER A 375 -10.26 -12.18 -3.29
N ILE A 376 -9.41 -12.10 -4.34
CA ILE A 376 -8.73 -10.89 -4.77
C ILE A 376 -9.45 -10.33 -6.00
N CYS A 377 -9.98 -9.12 -5.91
CA CYS A 377 -10.76 -8.47 -6.97
C CYS A 377 -10.17 -7.12 -7.36
N PHE A 378 -10.07 -6.90 -8.69
CA PHE A 378 -9.70 -5.63 -9.31
C PHE A 378 -10.83 -5.18 -10.23
N GLU A 379 -11.34 -3.98 -10.04
CA GLU A 379 -12.50 -3.49 -10.78
C GLU A 379 -12.37 -2.01 -11.14
N ASN A 380 -12.77 -1.65 -12.36
CA ASN A 380 -12.77 -0.27 -12.84
C ASN A 380 -11.41 0.41 -12.69
N ILE A 381 -10.38 -0.16 -13.32
CA ILE A 381 -8.99 0.33 -13.26
C ILE A 381 -8.56 0.89 -14.61
N LEU A 382 -7.94 2.07 -14.58
CA LEU A 382 -7.24 2.62 -15.72
C LEU A 382 -5.73 2.43 -15.55
N MET A 383 -5.11 1.67 -16.44
CA MET A 383 -3.66 1.46 -16.48
C MET A 383 -3.07 2.24 -17.66
N LYS A 384 -2.06 3.08 -17.41
CA LYS A 384 -1.33 3.84 -18.41
C LYS A 384 0.16 3.57 -18.31
N ASP A 385 0.79 3.25 -19.44
CA ASP A 385 2.24 3.00 -19.50
C ASP A 385 2.73 1.92 -18.52
N VAL A 386 1.83 1.02 -18.06
CA VAL A 386 2.17 -0.13 -17.22
C VAL A 386 2.82 -1.20 -18.08
N CYS A 387 4.01 -1.67 -17.69
CA CYS A 387 4.74 -2.60 -18.55
C CYS A 387 4.04 -3.97 -18.64
N MET A 388 3.48 -4.46 -17.53
CA MET A 388 2.85 -5.79 -17.38
C MET A 388 1.61 -5.67 -16.49
N PRO A 389 0.39 -5.49 -17.04
CA PRO A 389 -0.84 -5.34 -16.28
C PRO A 389 -1.12 -6.42 -15.25
N PHE A 390 -0.92 -7.71 -15.59
CA PHE A 390 -1.23 -8.81 -14.68
C PHE A 390 -0.10 -9.83 -14.60
N THR A 391 0.40 -10.07 -13.38
CA THR A 391 1.39 -11.12 -13.13
C THR A 391 1.02 -11.94 -11.89
N ALA A 392 0.98 -13.26 -12.01
CA ALA A 392 0.89 -14.21 -10.91
C ALA A 392 2.02 -15.23 -11.03
N ASN A 393 2.88 -15.32 -10.02
CA ASN A 393 4.09 -16.15 -10.04
C ASN A 393 4.22 -16.98 -8.77
N MET A 394 4.21 -18.31 -8.91
CA MET A 394 4.42 -19.25 -7.81
C MET A 394 5.85 -19.85 -7.76
N PHE A 395 6.82 -19.20 -8.42
CA PHE A 395 8.23 -19.59 -8.47
C PHE A 395 9.17 -18.44 -8.06
N TYR A 396 8.69 -17.52 -7.23
CA TYR A 396 9.39 -16.28 -6.92
C TYR A 396 10.72 -16.49 -6.17
N PHE A 397 11.84 -15.96 -6.68
CA PHE A 397 13.20 -16.28 -6.21
C PHE A 397 13.84 -15.24 -5.26
N CYS A 398 13.10 -14.44 -4.51
CA CYS A 398 13.68 -13.33 -3.74
C CYS A 398 14.50 -13.72 -2.49
N ASP A 399 14.29 -14.91 -1.93
CA ASP A 399 14.96 -15.35 -0.71
C ASP A 399 16.28 -16.09 -1.03
N PRO A 400 17.19 -16.32 -0.05
CA PRO A 400 18.46 -17.01 -0.27
C PRO A 400 18.33 -18.39 -0.91
N ASP A 401 17.23 -19.11 -0.65
CA ASP A 401 16.91 -20.40 -1.26
C ASP A 401 16.04 -20.30 -2.53
N GLY A 402 15.75 -19.07 -2.98
CA GLY A 402 14.85 -18.81 -4.11
C GLY A 402 15.30 -19.44 -5.43
N HIS A 403 16.59 -19.60 -5.64
CA HIS A 403 17.19 -20.26 -6.81
C HIS A 403 17.45 -21.76 -6.60
N SER A 404 16.91 -22.37 -5.54
CA SER A 404 17.04 -23.81 -5.32
C SER A 404 16.17 -24.62 -6.28
N ASP A 405 16.57 -25.86 -6.54
CA ASP A 405 15.75 -26.80 -7.32
C ASP A 405 14.36 -26.98 -6.74
N TYR A 406 14.22 -26.96 -5.41
CA TYR A 406 12.91 -27.04 -4.75
C TYR A 406 11.97 -25.88 -5.16
N VAL A 407 12.47 -24.67 -5.23
CA VAL A 407 11.65 -23.50 -5.59
C VAL A 407 11.44 -23.42 -7.10
N GLN A 408 12.46 -23.70 -7.91
CA GLN A 408 12.45 -23.43 -9.36
C GLN A 408 12.06 -24.64 -10.22
N ASN A 409 11.91 -25.84 -9.64
CA ASN A 409 11.51 -27.03 -10.40
C ASN A 409 10.10 -26.86 -10.98
N GLN A 410 9.99 -27.04 -12.30
CA GLN A 410 8.74 -26.95 -13.06
C GLN A 410 7.96 -28.27 -13.16
N ASP A 411 8.57 -29.37 -12.71
CA ASP A 411 7.89 -30.67 -12.63
C ASP A 411 6.97 -30.74 -11.43
N LYS A 412 5.97 -31.59 -11.52
CA LYS A 412 5.01 -31.85 -10.43
C LYS A 412 5.72 -32.46 -9.23
N MET A 413 5.59 -31.81 -8.07
CA MET A 413 6.12 -32.29 -6.81
C MET A 413 5.00 -32.79 -5.87
N GLU A 414 5.37 -33.40 -4.76
CA GLU A 414 4.43 -33.78 -3.72
C GLU A 414 3.91 -32.52 -2.99
N VAL A 415 2.58 -32.44 -2.81
CA VAL A 415 1.96 -31.39 -1.98
C VAL A 415 2.26 -31.69 -0.51
N ASN A 416 2.78 -30.70 0.20
CA ASN A 416 3.14 -30.83 1.62
C ASN A 416 2.84 -29.53 2.38
N GLU A 417 3.17 -29.51 3.68
CA GLU A 417 2.92 -28.38 4.58
C GLU A 417 3.62 -27.06 4.18
N LYS A 418 4.50 -27.10 3.17
CA LYS A 418 5.20 -25.91 2.62
C LYS A 418 4.65 -25.44 1.27
N THR A 419 3.63 -26.10 0.76
CA THR A 419 3.04 -25.79 -0.55
C THR A 419 1.98 -24.68 -0.42
N PRO A 420 2.17 -23.49 -1.03
CA PRO A 420 1.20 -22.40 -1.00
C PRO A 420 0.06 -22.65 -2.00
N LYS A 421 -1.06 -21.93 -1.81
CA LYS A 421 -2.23 -21.99 -2.70
C LYS A 421 -2.61 -20.58 -3.18
N ILE A 422 -2.91 -20.43 -4.47
CA ILE A 422 -3.64 -19.27 -4.99
C ILE A 422 -5.06 -19.72 -5.31
N GLY A 423 -6.04 -19.08 -4.66
CA GLY A 423 -7.47 -19.30 -4.83
C GLY A 423 -8.04 -18.53 -6.02
N LYS A 424 -9.00 -17.64 -5.77
CA LYS A 424 -9.74 -16.90 -6.79
C LYS A 424 -9.20 -15.49 -6.96
N ILE A 425 -8.92 -15.12 -8.22
CA ILE A 425 -8.51 -13.80 -8.64
C ILE A 425 -9.44 -13.33 -9.75
N ALA A 426 -9.97 -12.12 -9.63
CA ALA A 426 -10.81 -11.51 -10.66
C ALA A 426 -10.31 -10.12 -11.03
N ALA A 427 -10.30 -9.82 -12.33
CA ALA A 427 -10.02 -8.49 -12.85
C ALA A 427 -11.10 -8.14 -13.89
N ARG A 428 -11.85 -7.04 -13.65
CA ARG A 428 -13.01 -6.65 -14.45
C ARG A 428 -13.00 -5.16 -14.78
N ASP A 429 -13.56 -4.82 -15.94
CA ASP A 429 -13.78 -3.44 -16.36
C ASP A 429 -12.48 -2.61 -16.35
N ILE A 430 -11.45 -3.13 -17.03
CA ILE A 430 -10.11 -2.57 -17.02
C ILE A 430 -9.71 -2.08 -18.39
N ARG A 431 -9.12 -0.88 -18.42
CA ARG A 431 -8.54 -0.29 -19.61
C ARG A 431 -7.04 -0.14 -19.45
N CYS A 432 -6.27 -0.74 -20.37
CA CYS A 432 -4.80 -0.66 -20.39
C CYS A 432 -4.32 0.08 -21.64
N GLU A 433 -3.58 1.16 -21.44
CA GLU A 433 -3.05 2.02 -22.50
C GLU A 433 -1.51 1.94 -22.52
N ASN A 434 -0.90 1.76 -23.71
CA ASN A 434 0.53 1.75 -23.94
C ASN A 434 1.28 0.66 -23.14
N VAL A 435 0.73 -0.56 -23.13
CA VAL A 435 1.38 -1.72 -22.49
C VAL A 435 2.65 -2.09 -23.26
N LYS A 436 3.74 -2.42 -22.55
CA LYS A 436 5.05 -2.61 -23.20
C LYS A 436 5.40 -4.07 -23.46
N ASN A 437 5.22 -4.93 -22.46
CA ASN A 437 5.82 -6.27 -22.51
C ASN A 437 4.81 -7.40 -22.66
N ILE A 438 3.98 -7.65 -21.68
CA ILE A 438 2.95 -8.69 -21.73
C ILE A 438 1.70 -8.21 -21.00
N PHE A 439 0.53 -8.56 -21.54
CA PHE A 439 -0.74 -8.26 -20.89
C PHE A 439 -0.92 -9.07 -19.60
N ALA A 440 -0.82 -10.42 -19.68
CA ALA A 440 -0.98 -11.29 -18.53
C ALA A 440 0.05 -12.43 -18.52
N CYS A 441 0.79 -12.59 -17.43
CA CYS A 441 1.70 -13.71 -17.19
C CYS A 441 1.29 -14.42 -15.89
N LEU A 442 0.64 -15.58 -16.03
CA LEU A 442 -0.06 -16.30 -14.97
C LEU A 442 0.52 -17.71 -14.85
N TYR A 443 1.34 -17.96 -13.83
CA TYR A 443 2.08 -19.21 -13.70
C TYR A 443 1.90 -19.83 -12.31
N GLY A 444 1.05 -20.85 -12.23
CA GLY A 444 0.80 -21.68 -11.05
C GLY A 444 1.83 -22.81 -10.87
N LEU A 445 1.78 -23.49 -9.73
CA LEU A 445 2.52 -24.73 -9.51
C LEU A 445 1.82 -25.92 -10.18
N PRO A 446 2.55 -26.88 -10.75
CA PRO A 446 1.92 -28.04 -11.39
C PRO A 446 1.21 -28.98 -10.40
N GLU A 447 1.67 -29.04 -9.14
CA GLU A 447 1.03 -29.81 -8.06
C GLU A 447 -0.07 -29.04 -7.34
N MET A 448 -0.06 -27.70 -7.41
CA MET A 448 -1.05 -26.82 -6.79
C MET A 448 -1.40 -25.69 -7.78
N PRO A 449 -2.16 -26.00 -8.84
CA PRO A 449 -2.56 -25.01 -9.83
C PRO A 449 -3.37 -23.88 -9.20
N ILE A 450 -3.34 -22.69 -9.81
CA ILE A 450 -4.19 -21.58 -9.41
C ILE A 450 -5.66 -22.00 -9.56
N GLU A 451 -6.48 -21.79 -8.54
CA GLU A 451 -7.85 -22.29 -8.50
C GLU A 451 -8.75 -21.67 -9.59
N GLU A 452 -8.81 -20.34 -9.64
CA GLU A 452 -9.64 -19.64 -10.61
C GLU A 452 -9.05 -18.26 -10.94
N ILE A 453 -8.99 -17.93 -12.24
CA ILE A 453 -8.69 -16.58 -12.73
C ILE A 453 -9.81 -16.13 -13.66
N VAL A 454 -10.34 -14.93 -13.41
CA VAL A 454 -11.34 -14.26 -14.23
C VAL A 454 -10.76 -12.97 -14.77
N LEU A 455 -10.68 -12.83 -16.09
CA LEU A 455 -10.37 -11.58 -16.81
C LEU A 455 -11.58 -11.25 -17.68
N GLU A 456 -12.28 -10.15 -17.35
CA GLU A 456 -13.56 -9.80 -17.99
C GLU A 456 -13.64 -8.32 -18.32
N ASN A 457 -14.18 -7.98 -19.50
CA ASN A 457 -14.40 -6.61 -19.98
C ASN A 457 -13.10 -5.78 -19.98
N ILE A 458 -12.08 -6.25 -20.68
CA ILE A 458 -10.77 -5.61 -20.70
C ILE A 458 -10.42 -5.12 -22.10
N THR A 459 -10.02 -3.88 -22.21
CA THR A 459 -9.44 -3.33 -23.44
C THR A 459 -7.98 -2.98 -23.22
N LEU A 460 -7.12 -3.41 -24.13
CA LEU A 460 -5.69 -3.19 -24.06
C LEU A 460 -5.13 -2.77 -25.42
N ASN A 461 -4.29 -1.75 -25.42
CA ASN A 461 -3.42 -1.45 -26.54
C ASN A 461 -1.95 -1.49 -26.12
N PHE A 462 -1.13 -2.14 -26.95
CA PHE A 462 0.32 -2.09 -26.78
C PHE A 462 0.87 -0.75 -27.26
N ASP A 463 1.99 -0.35 -26.67
CA ASP A 463 2.75 0.84 -27.08
C ASP A 463 3.17 0.70 -28.56
N LYS A 464 3.11 1.81 -29.30
CA LYS A 464 3.46 1.84 -30.72
C LYS A 464 4.97 1.79 -31.01
N ASP A 465 5.82 2.05 -30.00
CA ASP A 465 7.28 1.99 -30.15
C ASP A 465 7.72 0.56 -30.48
N GLU A 466 8.36 0.38 -31.65
CA GLU A 466 8.90 -0.91 -32.08
C GLU A 466 10.24 -1.28 -31.39
N ASN A 467 10.88 -0.32 -30.73
CA ASN A 467 12.19 -0.50 -30.09
C ASN A 467 12.08 -0.92 -28.61
N ILE A 468 10.91 -1.29 -28.12
CA ILE A 468 10.73 -1.75 -26.75
C ILE A 468 11.59 -2.99 -26.49
N ARG A 469 12.45 -2.92 -25.47
CA ARG A 469 13.29 -4.05 -25.08
C ARG A 469 12.47 -5.16 -24.45
N PRO A 470 12.64 -6.42 -24.89
CA PRO A 470 12.05 -7.56 -24.19
C PRO A 470 12.57 -7.66 -22.75
N VAL A 471 11.70 -7.98 -21.81
CA VAL A 471 12.07 -8.21 -20.40
C VAL A 471 11.49 -9.53 -19.90
N VAL A 472 12.06 -10.07 -18.83
CA VAL A 472 11.49 -11.22 -18.11
C VAL A 472 10.31 -10.73 -17.26
N PRO A 473 9.07 -11.20 -17.51
CA PRO A 473 7.89 -10.67 -16.86
C PRO A 473 7.76 -11.05 -15.37
N ILE A 474 8.29 -12.22 -15.00
CA ILE A 474 8.20 -12.76 -13.64
C ILE A 474 9.59 -13.15 -13.13
N MET A 475 9.81 -13.02 -11.82
CA MET A 475 11.06 -13.42 -11.17
C MET A 475 11.10 -14.93 -10.96
N MET A 476 11.49 -15.64 -12.01
CA MET A 476 11.62 -17.08 -12.11
C MET A 476 12.85 -17.41 -12.96
N ASP A 477 13.61 -18.43 -12.59
CA ASP A 477 14.82 -18.83 -13.33
C ASP A 477 14.48 -19.37 -14.72
N ASN A 478 15.31 -19.01 -15.67
CA ASN A 478 15.19 -19.46 -17.07
C ASN A 478 13.87 -19.09 -17.76
N PHE A 479 13.10 -18.13 -17.23
CA PHE A 479 11.88 -17.66 -17.88
C PHE A 479 12.22 -16.77 -19.08
N PRO A 480 11.53 -16.93 -20.22
CA PRO A 480 11.88 -16.18 -21.44
C PRO A 480 11.54 -14.69 -21.32
N THR A 481 12.29 -13.86 -22.05
CA THR A 481 11.96 -12.44 -22.23
C THR A 481 10.75 -12.28 -23.15
N MET A 482 9.92 -11.29 -22.87
CA MET A 482 8.69 -11.01 -23.61
C MET A 482 8.59 -9.55 -24.01
N CYS A 483 7.95 -9.30 -25.16
CA CYS A 483 7.68 -7.97 -25.68
C CYS A 483 6.40 -8.00 -26.52
N LYS A 484 5.42 -7.18 -26.18
CA LYS A 484 4.10 -7.07 -26.83
C LYS A 484 3.40 -8.43 -26.97
N ARG A 485 3.40 -9.23 -25.88
CA ARG A 485 2.73 -10.52 -25.82
C ARG A 485 1.37 -10.41 -25.17
N GLY A 486 0.41 -11.19 -25.64
CA GLY A 486 -0.93 -11.23 -25.08
C GLY A 486 -1.02 -11.92 -23.72
N ILE A 487 -1.48 -13.16 -23.69
CA ILE A 487 -1.70 -13.95 -22.47
C ILE A 487 -0.77 -15.16 -22.46
N PHE A 488 -0.03 -15.34 -21.37
CA PHE A 488 0.68 -16.55 -21.01
C PHE A 488 0.07 -17.12 -19.73
N ALA A 489 -0.54 -18.29 -19.80
CA ALA A 489 -1.22 -18.95 -18.68
C ALA A 489 -0.78 -20.41 -18.56
N LYS A 490 -0.31 -20.80 -17.35
CA LYS A 490 0.14 -22.19 -17.11
C LYS A 490 -0.21 -22.65 -15.71
N ASN A 491 -0.67 -23.91 -15.59
CA ASN A 491 -1.08 -24.55 -14.36
C ASN A 491 -2.21 -23.78 -13.64
N ILE A 492 -3.38 -23.73 -14.23
CA ILE A 492 -4.59 -23.08 -13.70
C ILE A 492 -5.75 -24.07 -13.81
N LYS A 493 -6.55 -24.23 -12.75
CA LYS A 493 -7.71 -25.11 -12.81
C LYS A 493 -8.82 -24.49 -13.64
N LYS A 494 -9.21 -23.25 -13.36
CA LYS A 494 -10.25 -22.55 -14.11
C LYS A 494 -9.79 -21.19 -14.59
N LEU A 495 -9.82 -20.97 -15.92
CA LEU A 495 -9.48 -19.71 -16.56
C LEU A 495 -10.69 -19.19 -17.35
N ILE A 496 -11.19 -18.01 -16.97
CA ILE A 496 -12.30 -17.34 -17.65
C ILE A 496 -11.76 -16.08 -18.31
N LEU A 497 -11.82 -16.06 -19.65
CA LEU A 497 -11.45 -14.92 -20.49
C LEU A 497 -12.70 -14.45 -21.23
N LYS A 498 -13.24 -13.27 -20.90
CA LYS A 498 -14.50 -12.79 -21.46
C LYS A 498 -14.43 -11.33 -21.86
N ASN A 499 -14.84 -11.04 -23.11
CA ASN A 499 -14.88 -9.69 -23.66
C ASN A 499 -13.51 -8.98 -23.51
N ILE A 500 -12.44 -9.53 -24.09
CA ILE A 500 -11.08 -8.99 -24.04
C ILE A 500 -10.67 -8.56 -25.44
N GLU A 501 -10.30 -7.30 -25.59
CA GLU A 501 -9.77 -6.74 -26.84
C GLU A 501 -8.31 -6.38 -26.66
N ILE A 502 -7.41 -7.00 -27.45
CA ILE A 502 -5.96 -6.78 -27.41
C ILE A 502 -5.52 -6.25 -28.76
N THR A 503 -5.00 -5.03 -28.79
CA THR A 503 -4.52 -4.37 -30.00
C THR A 503 -3.00 -4.21 -30.01
N GLY A 504 -2.35 -4.56 -31.14
CA GLY A 504 -0.91 -4.43 -31.35
C GLY A 504 -0.07 -5.52 -30.69
N SER A 505 -0.66 -6.66 -30.37
CA SER A 505 0.06 -7.87 -29.90
C SER A 505 0.86 -8.52 -31.03
N LYS A 506 1.98 -9.14 -30.67
CA LYS A 506 2.73 -10.05 -31.57
C LYS A 506 2.13 -11.46 -31.60
N ASP A 507 1.24 -11.77 -30.65
CA ASP A 507 0.50 -13.04 -30.61
C ASP A 507 -0.86 -12.89 -31.27
N SER A 508 -1.34 -13.95 -31.88
CA SER A 508 -2.69 -14.06 -32.44
C SER A 508 -3.66 -14.83 -31.54
N ASN A 509 -3.15 -15.53 -30.52
CA ASN A 509 -3.91 -16.34 -29.59
C ASN A 509 -3.23 -16.38 -28.22
N PRO A 510 -3.97 -16.64 -27.12
CA PRO A 510 -3.37 -16.91 -25.84
C PRO A 510 -2.49 -18.15 -25.85
N PHE A 511 -1.35 -18.12 -25.16
CA PHE A 511 -0.60 -19.32 -24.82
C PHE A 511 -1.16 -19.93 -23.54
N MET A 512 -1.61 -21.17 -23.62
CA MET A 512 -2.23 -21.90 -22.50
C MET A 512 -1.66 -23.31 -22.39
N GLU A 513 -1.21 -23.68 -21.18
CA GLU A 513 -0.65 -25.02 -20.89
C GLU A 513 -1.13 -25.49 -19.52
N ASN A 514 -1.59 -26.71 -19.39
CA ASN A 514 -2.16 -27.29 -18.17
C ASN A 514 -3.27 -26.42 -17.58
N ILE A 515 -4.29 -26.13 -18.38
CA ILE A 515 -5.53 -25.48 -17.95
C ILE A 515 -6.61 -26.54 -17.92
N GLU A 516 -7.21 -26.81 -16.74
CA GLU A 516 -8.19 -27.91 -16.61
C GLU A 516 -9.56 -27.52 -17.20
N ASP A 517 -10.01 -26.28 -16.98
CA ASP A 517 -11.26 -25.71 -17.51
C ASP A 517 -11.00 -24.31 -18.06
N CYS A 518 -11.41 -24.07 -19.30
CA CYS A 518 -11.18 -22.78 -19.98
C CYS A 518 -12.45 -22.28 -20.65
N GLU A 519 -12.98 -21.16 -20.15
CA GLU A 519 -14.06 -20.41 -20.78
C GLU A 519 -13.46 -19.22 -21.53
N CYS A 520 -13.49 -19.23 -22.87
CA CYS A 520 -12.96 -18.16 -23.71
C CYS A 520 -14.06 -17.63 -24.63
N THR A 521 -14.56 -16.41 -24.38
CA THR A 521 -15.65 -15.82 -25.13
C THR A 521 -15.38 -14.33 -25.42
N GLY A 522 -15.45 -13.93 -26.69
CA GLY A 522 -15.27 -12.52 -27.09
C GLY A 522 -13.82 -12.04 -26.87
N VAL A 523 -12.82 -12.89 -27.06
CA VAL A 523 -11.40 -12.53 -27.01
C VAL A 523 -10.90 -12.28 -28.41
N SER A 524 -10.34 -11.09 -28.66
CA SER A 524 -9.80 -10.67 -29.97
C SER A 524 -8.39 -10.12 -29.86
N PHE A 525 -7.58 -10.44 -30.87
CA PHE A 525 -6.22 -9.93 -31.09
C PHE A 525 -6.21 -9.16 -32.40
N ASN A 526 -6.05 -7.84 -32.35
CA ASN A 526 -6.15 -6.91 -33.48
C ASN A 526 -4.81 -6.25 -33.80
#